data_e7ca314ed3797b318f7bef3c22c858e5
#
_entry.id   e7ca314ed3797b318f7bef3c22c858e5
#
_cell.length_a   1.000
_cell.length_b   1.000
_cell.length_c   1.000
_cell.angle_alpha   90.00
_cell.angle_beta   90.00
_cell.angle_gamma   90.00
#
_symmetry.space_group_name_H-M   'P 1'
#
loop_
_entity.id
_entity.type
_entity.pdbx_description
1 polymer ?
#
loop_
_entity_poly.entity_id
_entity_poly.type
_entity_poly.pdbx_seq_one_letter_code
_entity_poly.pdbx_strand_id
1 'polypeptide(L)'
;MEKSIEQINSRIREGNARVVTADEMPALVAELGEEGTLKEVDVVTTGTFGAMCSSGAFFNFGHADPPIRMERVWLNDVEAYGGIAAVDAYLGATQQSESRGMQYGGAHVLEDFVSGRRVELHAVSRGTDCYPRRNVTTELILEDLNQAIMVNPRNAYQRYNAATNSTDRILYTYMGTLLPGCGNVSYSGAGTLSPLSNDPKFRVTGGGVPIFLGGTQGMIVGEGTQHSPAKGFGTLMVTGDLKQMSPRFLRAATMHGYGVTLYIGVGVPIPVLDLDIVRATAVRDEDILVSVIDYGVPSRDRPALRTVNYAELRSGQVELNGEQVKTSSLSSYRRAKEVAVELKGWVEAGKMTLALPTRPIDPLKAARPMRETGRSPRVQDIMDRNVVSIAEDEVIKAAAAKLLKGETNHLVVVDKEARVVGVVTTYDVSKAIVHPGKAKVVGDIMTRKVITTTPDEAVDIAAQKLERYNISALPVVDAAHRVQGMLTAIDLGKLFGGRWRR
;
A
#
# COMPACT_ATOMS: atom_id res chain seq x y z
N MET A 1 14.29 -33.47 -22.70
CA MET A 1 14.88 -34.05 -21.46
C MET A 1 14.27 -33.31 -20.30
N GLU A 2 13.84 -34.02 -19.26
CA GLU A 2 13.32 -33.39 -18.03
C GLU A 2 14.27 -33.75 -16.90
N LYS A 3 14.44 -32.84 -15.92
CA LYS A 3 15.19 -33.08 -14.69
C LYS A 3 14.23 -33.27 -13.54
N SER A 4 14.55 -34.14 -12.58
CA SER A 4 13.79 -34.24 -11.33
C SER A 4 14.40 -33.35 -10.24
N ILE A 5 13.60 -33.02 -9.25
CA ILE A 5 14.06 -32.23 -8.09
C ILE A 5 15.11 -33.00 -7.28
N GLU A 6 15.00 -34.34 -7.25
CA GLU A 6 15.94 -35.22 -6.56
C GLU A 6 17.31 -35.19 -7.25
N GLN A 7 17.33 -35.21 -8.59
CA GLN A 7 18.56 -35.07 -9.36
C GLN A 7 19.26 -33.75 -9.12
N ILE A 8 18.49 -32.65 -9.12
CA ILE A 8 19.03 -31.31 -8.84
C ILE A 8 19.58 -31.25 -7.41
N ASN A 9 18.81 -31.72 -6.42
CA ASN A 9 19.25 -31.76 -5.02
C ASN A 9 20.47 -32.65 -4.80
N SER A 10 20.64 -33.76 -5.58
CA SER A 10 21.87 -34.57 -5.54
C SER A 10 23.07 -33.73 -5.99
N ARG A 11 22.94 -33.06 -7.12
CA ARG A 11 24.01 -32.18 -7.67
C ARG A 11 24.35 -31.03 -6.72
N ILE A 12 23.37 -30.47 -6.01
CA ILE A 12 23.58 -29.43 -4.97
C ILE A 12 24.43 -30.02 -3.85
N ARG A 13 24.07 -31.19 -3.31
CA ARG A 13 24.83 -31.84 -2.21
C ARG A 13 26.24 -32.23 -2.61
N GLU A 14 26.44 -32.58 -3.88
CA GLU A 14 27.75 -32.95 -4.46
C GLU A 14 28.60 -31.72 -4.84
N GLY A 15 28.04 -30.50 -4.74
CA GLY A 15 28.72 -29.27 -5.16
C GLY A 15 28.86 -29.11 -6.68
N ASN A 16 28.07 -29.86 -7.45
CA ASN A 16 28.13 -29.93 -8.92
C ASN A 16 26.94 -29.20 -9.60
N ALA A 17 26.03 -28.61 -8.85
CA ALA A 17 24.91 -27.89 -9.43
C ALA A 17 25.35 -26.59 -10.07
N ARG A 18 24.94 -26.34 -11.31
CA ARG A 18 25.11 -25.03 -11.95
C ARG A 18 23.97 -24.10 -11.56
N VAL A 19 24.29 -23.10 -10.75
CA VAL A 19 23.33 -22.09 -10.27
C VAL A 19 23.61 -20.76 -10.95
N VAL A 20 22.58 -20.12 -11.46
CA VAL A 20 22.66 -18.80 -12.11
C VAL A 20 21.62 -17.85 -11.52
N THR A 21 21.85 -16.56 -11.64
CA THR A 21 20.82 -15.57 -11.27
C THR A 21 19.87 -15.30 -12.44
N ALA A 22 18.65 -14.89 -12.17
CA ALA A 22 17.62 -14.73 -13.19
C ALA A 22 17.99 -13.74 -14.30
N ASP A 23 18.75 -12.69 -14.00
CA ASP A 23 19.24 -11.74 -15.00
C ASP A 23 20.39 -12.28 -15.90
N GLU A 24 20.97 -13.44 -15.55
CA GLU A 24 21.97 -14.16 -16.40
C GLU A 24 21.28 -15.07 -17.44
N MET A 25 20.04 -15.52 -17.17
CA MET A 25 19.34 -16.51 -18.00
C MET A 25 19.09 -16.08 -19.44
N PRO A 26 18.65 -14.84 -19.75
CA PRO A 26 18.42 -14.44 -21.14
C PRO A 26 19.67 -14.55 -22.01
N ALA A 27 20.83 -14.18 -21.48
CA ALA A 27 22.11 -14.30 -22.21
C ALA A 27 22.51 -15.76 -22.43
N LEU A 28 22.34 -16.63 -21.43
CA LEU A 28 22.64 -18.07 -21.53
C LEU A 28 21.73 -18.75 -22.56
N VAL A 29 20.45 -18.43 -22.58
CA VAL A 29 19.51 -18.98 -23.58
C VAL A 29 19.87 -18.50 -25.00
N ALA A 30 20.31 -17.25 -25.13
CA ALA A 30 20.77 -16.74 -26.43
C ALA A 30 22.07 -17.45 -26.95
N GLU A 31 22.96 -17.81 -26.03
CA GLU A 31 24.23 -18.45 -26.32
C GLU A 31 24.07 -19.97 -26.57
N LEU A 32 23.40 -20.69 -25.68
CA LEU A 32 23.34 -22.17 -25.66
C LEU A 32 22.07 -22.73 -26.30
N GLY A 33 21.08 -21.89 -26.57
CA GLY A 33 19.72 -22.31 -26.90
C GLY A 33 18.99 -22.92 -25.70
N GLU A 34 17.67 -23.12 -25.83
CA GLU A 34 16.83 -23.65 -24.76
C GLU A 34 17.27 -25.02 -24.25
N GLU A 35 17.56 -25.96 -25.18
CA GLU A 35 17.98 -27.32 -24.82
C GLU A 35 19.38 -27.37 -24.18
N GLY A 36 20.31 -26.54 -24.67
CA GLY A 36 21.64 -26.39 -24.08
C GLY A 36 21.55 -25.84 -22.66
N THR A 37 20.77 -24.81 -22.47
CA THR A 37 20.53 -24.21 -21.17
C THR A 37 19.87 -25.18 -20.19
N LEU A 38 18.87 -25.97 -20.65
CA LEU A 38 18.25 -27.00 -19.80
C LEU A 38 19.26 -28.05 -19.36
N LYS A 39 20.20 -28.46 -20.21
CA LYS A 39 21.23 -29.42 -19.81
C LYS A 39 22.18 -28.86 -18.77
N GLU A 40 22.60 -27.63 -18.93
CA GLU A 40 23.64 -27.01 -18.12
C GLU A 40 23.15 -26.40 -16.81
N VAL A 41 22.04 -25.66 -16.84
CA VAL A 41 21.57 -24.91 -15.65
C VAL A 41 20.64 -25.78 -14.81
N ASP A 42 20.88 -25.84 -13.50
CA ASP A 42 20.07 -26.61 -12.55
C ASP A 42 19.12 -25.71 -11.75
N VAL A 43 19.58 -24.52 -11.37
CA VAL A 43 18.81 -23.60 -10.51
C VAL A 43 18.97 -22.17 -11.00
N VAL A 44 17.86 -21.45 -11.03
CA VAL A 44 17.82 -20.00 -11.23
C VAL A 44 17.44 -19.31 -9.92
N THR A 45 18.29 -18.42 -9.41
CA THR A 45 18.00 -17.66 -8.21
C THR A 45 17.45 -16.28 -8.54
N THR A 46 16.37 -15.94 -7.87
CA THR A 46 15.66 -14.67 -8.01
C THR A 46 15.87 -13.78 -6.80
N GLY A 47 15.48 -12.53 -6.90
CA GLY A 47 15.57 -11.60 -5.78
C GLY A 47 14.65 -10.39 -5.95
N THR A 48 14.14 -9.90 -4.82
CA THR A 48 13.45 -8.62 -4.74
C THR A 48 13.82 -7.93 -3.43
N PHE A 49 13.83 -6.60 -3.43
CA PHE A 49 14.02 -5.77 -2.25
C PHE A 49 13.17 -4.50 -2.41
N GLY A 50 11.97 -4.53 -1.86
CA GLY A 50 10.99 -3.45 -2.02
C GLY A 50 10.18 -3.21 -0.76
N ALA A 51 9.38 -2.16 -0.80
CA ALA A 51 8.48 -1.78 0.28
C ALA A 51 7.36 -2.80 0.44
N MET A 52 7.29 -3.42 1.62
CA MET A 52 6.34 -4.46 1.99
C MET A 52 5.52 -4.01 3.20
N CYS A 53 4.59 -3.07 2.99
CA CYS A 53 3.77 -2.46 4.04
C CYS A 53 2.95 -3.49 4.85
N SER A 54 2.60 -4.64 4.26
CA SER A 54 1.84 -5.69 4.92
C SER A 54 2.66 -6.57 5.88
N SER A 55 3.96 -6.34 6.02
CA SER A 55 4.82 -7.09 6.94
C SER A 55 4.44 -6.88 8.40
N GLY A 56 4.77 -7.85 9.24
CA GLY A 56 4.67 -7.78 10.68
C GLY A 56 5.33 -8.98 11.34
N ALA A 57 5.37 -8.99 12.67
CA ALA A 57 5.91 -10.13 13.40
C ALA A 57 5.06 -10.49 14.60
N PHE A 58 4.97 -11.79 14.88
CA PHE A 58 4.53 -12.33 16.15
C PHE A 58 5.73 -12.43 17.08
N PHE A 59 5.52 -12.03 18.35
CA PHE A 59 6.49 -12.11 19.41
C PHE A 59 5.95 -12.91 20.58
N ASN A 60 6.77 -13.74 21.19
CA ASN A 60 6.54 -14.28 22.53
C ASN A 60 7.64 -13.74 23.47
N PHE A 61 7.22 -12.96 24.48
CA PHE A 61 8.13 -12.29 25.42
C PHE A 61 8.49 -13.14 26.66
N GLY A 62 7.73 -14.22 26.91
CA GLY A 62 7.84 -14.94 28.16
C GLY A 62 7.08 -14.27 29.33
N HIS A 63 6.88 -15.01 30.41
CA HIS A 63 6.16 -14.52 31.58
C HIS A 63 7.07 -13.71 32.51
N ALA A 64 6.54 -12.60 33.02
CA ALA A 64 7.11 -11.88 34.16
C ALA A 64 6.79 -12.63 35.47
N ASP A 65 7.49 -12.28 36.55
CA ASP A 65 7.17 -12.72 37.91
C ASP A 65 6.81 -11.52 38.80
N PRO A 66 5.58 -11.41 39.31
CA PRO A 66 4.38 -12.20 38.99
C PRO A 66 3.97 -12.09 37.52
N PRO A 67 3.22 -13.07 36.98
CA PRO A 67 2.86 -13.08 35.56
C PRO A 67 1.82 -11.99 35.24
N ILE A 68 1.91 -11.46 34.01
CA ILE A 68 0.97 -10.51 33.40
C ILE A 68 0.26 -11.17 32.21
N ARG A 69 -1.02 -10.84 32.00
CA ARG A 69 -1.70 -11.01 30.72
C ARG A 69 -1.77 -9.64 30.04
N MET A 70 -0.95 -9.43 29.01
CA MET A 70 -0.85 -8.14 28.32
C MET A 70 -2.14 -7.89 27.52
N GLU A 71 -2.97 -6.94 27.99
CA GLU A 71 -4.19 -6.51 27.28
C GLU A 71 -3.89 -5.42 26.28
N ARG A 72 -2.95 -4.52 26.63
CA ARG A 72 -2.35 -3.56 25.69
C ARG A 72 -0.83 -3.62 25.87
N VAL A 73 -0.12 -3.48 24.76
CA VAL A 73 1.35 -3.57 24.76
C VAL A 73 1.93 -2.60 23.73
N TRP A 74 3.02 -1.94 24.09
CA TRP A 74 3.76 -1.01 23.25
C TRP A 74 5.21 -1.48 23.16
N LEU A 75 5.81 -1.30 22.00
CA LEU A 75 7.22 -1.52 21.71
C LEU A 75 7.80 -0.21 21.20
N ASN A 76 8.69 0.44 21.97
CA ASN A 76 9.21 1.79 21.69
C ASN A 76 8.09 2.79 21.35
N ASP A 77 6.98 2.79 22.12
CA ASP A 77 5.86 3.70 21.91
C ASP A 77 5.01 3.38 20.63
N VAL A 78 5.18 2.19 20.08
CA VAL A 78 4.34 1.69 18.99
C VAL A 78 3.42 0.61 19.52
N GLU A 79 2.10 0.83 19.49
CA GLU A 79 1.14 -0.15 19.99
C GLU A 79 1.14 -1.41 19.12
N ALA A 80 1.29 -2.57 19.78
CA ALA A 80 1.18 -3.89 19.17
C ALA A 80 -0.14 -4.56 19.62
N TYR A 81 -0.65 -5.49 18.82
CA TYR A 81 -1.86 -6.23 19.17
C TYR A 81 -1.55 -7.32 20.21
N GLY A 82 -2.04 -7.13 21.44
CA GLY A 82 -1.86 -8.05 22.58
C GLY A 82 -3.00 -9.06 22.81
N GLY A 83 -3.98 -9.14 21.91
CA GLY A 83 -5.16 -9.98 22.06
C GLY A 83 -5.00 -11.43 21.62
N ILE A 84 -3.79 -12.01 21.67
CA ILE A 84 -3.45 -13.38 21.22
C ILE A 84 -3.40 -14.32 22.43
N ALA A 85 -2.27 -14.38 23.11
CA ALA A 85 -2.10 -15.09 24.37
C ALA A 85 -1.53 -14.15 25.43
N ALA A 86 -1.28 -14.64 26.63
CA ALA A 86 -0.96 -13.79 27.80
C ALA A 86 0.24 -12.86 27.57
N VAL A 87 1.28 -13.38 26.91
CA VAL A 87 2.56 -12.69 26.67
C VAL A 87 2.97 -12.67 25.20
N ASP A 88 1.99 -12.84 24.30
CA ASP A 88 2.19 -12.78 22.87
C ASP A 88 1.66 -11.46 22.34
N ALA A 89 2.34 -10.92 21.31
CA ALA A 89 1.88 -9.75 20.59
C ALA A 89 2.16 -9.88 19.09
N TYR A 90 1.34 -9.18 18.28
CA TYR A 90 1.62 -8.97 16.87
C TYR A 90 1.86 -7.50 16.60
N LEU A 91 2.97 -7.18 15.95
CA LEU A 91 3.30 -5.83 15.52
C LEU A 91 3.30 -5.73 13.99
N GLY A 92 2.41 -4.89 13.45
CA GLY A 92 2.39 -4.58 12.02
C GLY A 92 3.42 -3.50 11.66
N ALA A 93 4.09 -3.66 10.53
CA ALA A 93 5.13 -2.72 10.06
C ALA A 93 4.64 -1.28 9.89
N THR A 94 3.37 -1.09 9.54
CA THR A 94 2.77 0.24 9.31
C THR A 94 2.18 0.88 10.56
N GLN A 95 2.17 0.18 11.70
CA GLN A 95 1.72 0.77 12.96
C GLN A 95 2.61 1.96 13.31
N GLN A 96 2.00 3.10 13.68
CA GLN A 96 2.73 4.32 13.96
C GLN A 96 3.00 4.47 15.46
N SER A 97 4.08 5.16 15.81
CA SER A 97 4.39 5.60 17.15
C SER A 97 3.36 6.63 17.64
N GLU A 98 2.92 6.54 18.90
CA GLU A 98 1.99 7.50 19.50
C GLU A 98 2.59 8.91 19.62
N SER A 99 3.88 9.03 19.92
CA SER A 99 4.53 10.34 20.11
C SER A 99 5.22 10.87 18.85
N ARG A 100 5.76 9.99 17.97
CA ARG A 100 6.53 10.38 16.78
C ARG A 100 5.73 10.26 15.47
N GLY A 101 4.50 9.73 15.53
CA GLY A 101 3.62 9.57 14.38
C GLY A 101 4.26 8.78 13.25
N MET A 102 4.17 9.30 12.02
CA MET A 102 4.72 8.65 10.82
C MET A 102 6.26 8.58 10.75
N GLN A 103 6.98 9.26 11.63
CA GLN A 103 8.45 9.27 11.60
C GLN A 103 9.07 7.98 12.14
N TYR A 104 8.30 7.24 12.94
CA TYR A 104 8.70 5.98 13.53
C TYR A 104 7.50 5.05 13.62
N GLY A 105 7.71 3.75 13.57
CA GLY A 105 6.61 2.79 13.70
C GLY A 105 7.09 1.36 13.70
N GLY A 106 6.17 0.43 13.51
CA GLY A 106 6.41 -1.01 13.63
C GLY A 106 7.61 -1.50 12.82
N ALA A 107 7.78 -1.03 11.57
CA ALA A 107 8.95 -1.40 10.78
C ALA A 107 10.27 -0.99 11.42
N HIS A 108 10.31 0.19 12.08
CA HIS A 108 11.52 0.64 12.80
C HIS A 108 11.79 -0.22 14.04
N VAL A 109 10.75 -0.63 14.77
CA VAL A 109 10.88 -1.57 15.88
C VAL A 109 11.44 -2.91 15.40
N LEU A 110 10.95 -3.44 14.27
CA LEU A 110 11.47 -4.67 13.66
C LEU A 110 12.94 -4.52 13.25
N GLU A 111 13.32 -3.39 12.64
CA GLU A 111 14.71 -3.10 12.30
C GLU A 111 15.59 -2.93 13.56
N ASP A 112 15.08 -2.29 14.62
CA ASP A 112 15.78 -2.13 15.87
C ASP A 112 16.12 -3.50 16.50
N PHE A 113 15.16 -4.40 16.59
CA PHE A 113 15.37 -5.77 17.06
C PHE A 113 16.41 -6.51 16.22
N VAL A 114 16.24 -6.55 14.89
CA VAL A 114 17.17 -7.27 13.99
C VAL A 114 18.58 -6.66 13.99
N SER A 115 18.69 -5.37 14.31
CA SER A 115 19.98 -4.66 14.45
C SER A 115 20.61 -4.82 15.84
N GLY A 116 20.02 -5.61 16.74
CA GLY A 116 20.52 -5.81 18.11
C GLY A 116 20.30 -4.60 19.03
N ARG A 117 19.46 -3.65 18.64
CA ARG A 117 19.12 -2.50 19.49
C ARG A 117 18.10 -2.89 20.55
N ARG A 118 18.14 -2.19 21.69
CA ARG A 118 17.15 -2.35 22.76
C ARG A 118 15.82 -1.74 22.35
N VAL A 119 14.76 -2.43 22.71
CA VAL A 119 13.37 -2.01 22.51
C VAL A 119 12.67 -2.00 23.87
N GLU A 120 12.10 -0.87 24.24
CA GLU A 120 11.28 -0.79 25.44
C GLU A 120 9.95 -1.51 25.20
N LEU A 121 9.60 -2.44 26.09
CA LEU A 121 8.27 -3.02 26.19
C LEU A 121 7.54 -2.37 27.36
N HIS A 122 6.38 -1.81 27.09
CA HIS A 122 5.42 -1.38 28.10
C HIS A 122 4.11 -2.14 27.88
N ALA A 123 3.55 -2.74 28.96
CA ALA A 123 2.29 -3.44 28.87
C ALA A 123 1.42 -3.21 30.11
N VAL A 124 0.11 -3.17 29.89
CA VAL A 124 -0.91 -3.00 30.94
C VAL A 124 -1.99 -4.07 30.86
N SER A 125 -2.58 -4.36 32.02
CA SER A 125 -3.64 -5.35 32.22
C SER A 125 -4.55 -4.91 33.37
N ARG A 126 -5.79 -5.35 33.34
CA ARG A 126 -6.70 -5.20 34.53
C ARG A 126 -6.30 -6.08 35.71
N GLY A 127 -5.48 -7.10 35.47
CA GLY A 127 -5.13 -8.14 36.44
C GLY A 127 -6.23 -9.20 36.55
N THR A 128 -5.83 -10.46 36.76
CA THR A 128 -6.71 -11.60 37.02
C THR A 128 -6.05 -12.49 38.09
N ASP A 129 -6.78 -13.46 38.65
CA ASP A 129 -6.23 -14.37 39.64
C ASP A 129 -5.04 -15.19 39.11
N CYS A 130 -5.04 -15.52 37.82
CA CYS A 130 -3.95 -16.23 37.15
C CYS A 130 -2.82 -15.31 36.74
N TYR A 131 -3.10 -14.02 36.48
CA TYR A 131 -2.15 -13.01 36.00
C TYR A 131 -2.34 -11.72 36.82
N PRO A 132 -1.85 -11.68 38.06
CA PRO A 132 -2.16 -10.59 39.00
C PRO A 132 -1.47 -9.27 38.66
N ARG A 133 -0.38 -9.30 37.89
CA ARG A 133 0.38 -8.11 37.53
C ARG A 133 -0.43 -7.24 36.59
N ARG A 134 -0.46 -5.92 36.85
CA ARG A 134 -1.24 -4.96 36.06
C ARG A 134 -0.43 -4.09 35.14
N ASN A 135 0.89 -4.04 35.34
CA ASN A 135 1.80 -3.17 34.60
C ASN A 135 3.18 -3.80 34.55
N VAL A 136 3.85 -3.69 33.42
CA VAL A 136 5.26 -4.04 33.25
C VAL A 136 5.91 -3.10 32.27
N THR A 137 7.12 -2.62 32.60
CA THR A 137 8.00 -1.92 31.67
C THR A 137 9.37 -2.58 31.77
N THR A 138 9.96 -2.90 30.64
CA THR A 138 11.28 -3.51 30.53
C THR A 138 11.93 -3.19 29.19
N GLU A 139 13.25 -3.32 29.10
CA GLU A 139 13.98 -3.26 27.85
C GLU A 139 14.35 -4.67 27.40
N LEU A 140 14.21 -4.94 26.11
CA LEU A 140 14.44 -6.22 25.47
C LEU A 140 15.36 -6.06 24.27
N ILE A 141 16.20 -7.05 24.04
CA ILE A 141 16.85 -7.29 22.75
C ILE A 141 16.23 -8.53 22.10
N LEU A 142 16.50 -8.76 20.83
CA LEU A 142 15.87 -9.85 20.07
C LEU A 142 16.15 -11.24 20.66
N GLU A 143 17.33 -11.43 21.27
CA GLU A 143 17.76 -12.66 21.94
C GLU A 143 16.92 -12.98 23.18
N ASP A 144 16.41 -11.98 23.89
CA ASP A 144 15.59 -12.15 25.10
C ASP A 144 14.21 -12.76 24.80
N LEU A 145 13.77 -12.69 23.55
CA LEU A 145 12.45 -13.21 23.13
C LEU A 145 12.49 -14.73 22.97
N ASN A 146 11.45 -15.43 23.39
CA ASN A 146 11.32 -16.87 23.12
C ASN A 146 11.13 -17.11 21.62
N GLN A 147 10.21 -16.38 20.96
CA GLN A 147 9.97 -16.42 19.52
C GLN A 147 9.82 -15.01 18.96
N ALA A 148 10.27 -14.85 17.72
CA ALA A 148 10.00 -13.69 16.87
C ALA A 148 9.82 -14.18 15.44
N ILE A 149 8.57 -14.24 14.97
CA ILE A 149 8.20 -14.84 13.69
C ILE A 149 7.75 -13.74 12.72
N MET A 150 8.54 -13.48 11.71
CA MET A 150 8.16 -12.60 10.61
C MET A 150 7.03 -13.23 9.80
N VAL A 151 5.99 -12.47 9.57
CA VAL A 151 4.90 -12.80 8.64
C VAL A 151 4.75 -11.69 7.63
N ASN A 152 4.83 -12.04 6.37
CA ASN A 152 4.52 -11.12 5.29
C ASN A 152 3.41 -11.72 4.41
N PRO A 153 2.17 -11.28 4.57
CA PRO A 153 1.03 -11.85 3.87
C PRO A 153 0.94 -11.45 2.40
N ARG A 154 1.81 -10.53 1.90
CA ARG A 154 1.77 -10.08 0.50
C ARG A 154 3.15 -9.68 0.03
N ASN A 155 3.86 -10.60 -0.61
CA ASN A 155 5.22 -10.37 -1.09
C ASN A 155 5.42 -10.93 -2.51
N ALA A 156 6.61 -10.67 -3.07
CA ALA A 156 7.07 -11.17 -4.35
C ALA A 156 6.04 -10.97 -5.47
N TYR A 157 5.64 -9.72 -5.71
CA TYR A 157 4.64 -9.38 -6.71
C TYR A 157 5.02 -9.90 -8.11
N GLN A 158 4.07 -10.48 -8.80
CA GLN A 158 4.25 -10.96 -10.18
C GLN A 158 4.62 -9.78 -11.10
N ARG A 159 3.83 -8.72 -11.05
CA ARG A 159 4.11 -7.41 -11.62
C ARG A 159 3.29 -6.38 -10.87
N TYR A 160 3.89 -5.25 -10.59
CA TYR A 160 3.21 -4.15 -9.91
C TYR A 160 2.96 -3.02 -10.89
N ASN A 161 1.79 -2.42 -10.87
CA ASN A 161 1.49 -1.28 -11.71
C ASN A 161 2.40 -0.10 -11.35
N ALA A 162 2.77 0.69 -12.34
CA ALA A 162 3.36 1.99 -12.13
C ALA A 162 2.27 3.02 -11.79
N ALA A 163 2.62 4.07 -11.07
CA ALA A 163 1.68 5.08 -10.57
C ALA A 163 2.05 6.47 -11.04
N THR A 164 1.04 7.25 -11.42
CA THR A 164 1.14 8.67 -11.70
C THR A 164 -0.08 9.42 -11.15
N ASN A 165 -0.18 10.74 -11.39
CA ASN A 165 -1.20 11.58 -10.79
C ASN A 165 -1.65 12.69 -11.75
N SER A 166 -2.84 12.60 -12.29
CA SER A 166 -3.42 13.60 -13.22
C SER A 166 -3.96 14.86 -12.54
N THR A 167 -4.09 14.87 -11.19
CA THR A 167 -4.64 16.02 -10.47
C THR A 167 -3.66 17.19 -10.42
N ASP A 168 -4.14 18.34 -9.97
CA ASP A 168 -3.38 19.58 -9.78
C ASP A 168 -2.63 19.68 -8.43
N ARG A 169 -2.69 18.61 -7.60
CA ARG A 169 -2.05 18.54 -6.28
C ARG A 169 -1.07 17.38 -6.16
N ILE A 170 -0.13 17.48 -5.23
CA ILE A 170 0.75 16.36 -4.87
C ILE A 170 -0.08 15.28 -4.14
N LEU A 171 0.13 14.01 -4.50
CA LEU A 171 -0.40 12.86 -3.79
C LEU A 171 0.71 12.15 -3.03
N TYR A 172 0.44 11.83 -1.76
CA TYR A 172 1.31 11.01 -0.92
C TYR A 172 0.69 9.60 -0.82
N THR A 173 1.38 8.60 -1.34
CA THR A 173 0.82 7.25 -1.50
C THR A 173 1.84 6.18 -1.10
N TYR A 174 1.38 4.93 -0.98
CA TYR A 174 2.29 3.78 -0.84
C TYR A 174 3.16 3.54 -2.10
N MET A 175 2.85 4.21 -3.20
CA MET A 175 3.69 4.29 -4.39
C MET A 175 4.63 5.50 -4.36
N GLY A 176 4.82 6.13 -3.18
CA GLY A 176 5.62 7.32 -2.98
C GLY A 176 4.87 8.63 -3.29
N THR A 177 5.63 9.70 -3.46
CA THR A 177 5.10 11.03 -3.80
C THR A 177 4.85 11.12 -5.30
N LEU A 178 3.60 11.41 -5.67
CA LEU A 178 3.18 11.57 -7.06
C LEU A 178 2.91 13.06 -7.33
N LEU A 179 3.65 13.62 -8.30
CA LEU A 179 3.58 15.03 -8.67
C LEU A 179 2.32 15.32 -9.51
N PRO A 180 1.78 16.56 -9.45
CA PRO A 180 0.62 16.96 -10.22
C PRO A 180 0.85 16.88 -11.73
N GLY A 181 -0.24 16.80 -12.50
CA GLY A 181 -0.21 16.83 -13.95
C GLY A 181 0.61 15.70 -14.59
N CYS A 182 0.62 14.51 -13.97
CA CYS A 182 1.45 13.38 -14.40
C CYS A 182 2.97 13.68 -14.37
N GLY A 183 3.44 14.57 -13.49
CA GLY A 183 4.82 15.07 -13.47
C GLY A 183 5.89 14.04 -13.09
N ASN A 184 5.51 12.84 -12.61
CA ASN A 184 6.39 11.70 -12.43
C ASN A 184 5.63 10.37 -12.54
N VAL A 185 6.39 9.31 -12.77
CA VAL A 185 5.91 7.91 -12.68
C VAL A 185 6.72 7.18 -11.63
N SER A 186 6.06 6.61 -10.62
CA SER A 186 6.68 5.76 -9.61
C SER A 186 6.32 4.30 -9.86
N TYR A 187 7.27 3.39 -9.68
CA TYR A 187 7.05 1.96 -9.88
C TYR A 187 7.72 1.11 -8.80
N SER A 188 7.32 -0.14 -8.68
CA SER A 188 7.89 -1.13 -7.76
C SER A 188 8.17 -2.43 -8.50
N GLY A 189 9.04 -3.27 -7.92
CA GLY A 189 9.43 -4.56 -8.50
C GLY A 189 10.90 -4.61 -8.89
N ALA A 190 11.37 -5.80 -9.28
CA ALA A 190 12.75 -6.06 -9.61
C ALA A 190 12.93 -6.57 -11.08
N GLY A 191 11.94 -6.39 -11.93
CA GLY A 191 12.00 -6.78 -13.34
C GLY A 191 12.35 -8.26 -13.50
N THR A 192 13.36 -8.55 -14.30
CA THR A 192 13.88 -9.90 -14.54
C THR A 192 14.28 -10.66 -13.29
N LEU A 193 14.65 -9.99 -12.20
CA LEU A 193 15.01 -10.63 -10.94
C LEU A 193 13.79 -11.06 -10.11
N SER A 194 12.58 -10.56 -10.39
CA SER A 194 11.38 -10.85 -9.60
C SER A 194 11.02 -12.34 -9.63
N PRO A 195 10.77 -12.99 -8.48
CA PRO A 195 10.44 -14.42 -8.42
C PRO A 195 9.29 -14.82 -9.33
N LEU A 196 8.17 -14.11 -9.28
CA LEU A 196 6.97 -14.46 -10.03
C LEU A 196 6.98 -13.99 -11.50
N SER A 197 7.96 -13.18 -11.92
CA SER A 197 8.24 -12.99 -13.36
C SER A 197 8.90 -14.21 -13.96
N ASN A 198 9.66 -14.96 -13.16
CA ASN A 198 10.40 -16.16 -13.56
C ASN A 198 9.58 -17.45 -13.38
N ASP A 199 8.48 -17.43 -12.66
CA ASP A 199 7.50 -18.53 -12.54
C ASP A 199 6.06 -17.98 -12.56
N PRO A 200 5.61 -17.38 -13.68
CA PRO A 200 4.32 -16.71 -13.76
C PRO A 200 3.12 -17.65 -13.67
N LYS A 201 3.33 -18.95 -13.79
CA LYS A 201 2.30 -20.00 -13.70
C LYS A 201 2.33 -20.74 -12.35
N PHE A 202 3.19 -20.35 -11.42
CA PHE A 202 3.35 -20.97 -10.08
C PHE A 202 3.63 -22.49 -10.14
N ARG A 203 4.43 -22.91 -11.12
CA ARG A 203 4.76 -24.33 -11.32
C ARG A 203 5.65 -24.89 -10.21
N VAL A 204 6.61 -24.08 -9.77
CA VAL A 204 7.60 -24.45 -8.75
C VAL A 204 7.57 -23.52 -7.54
N THR A 205 6.71 -22.50 -7.56
CA THR A 205 6.54 -21.53 -6.49
C THR A 205 5.19 -21.73 -5.82
N GLY A 206 5.18 -22.13 -4.57
CA GLY A 206 3.93 -22.37 -3.82
C GLY A 206 4.18 -22.73 -2.37
N GLY A 207 3.13 -23.10 -1.63
CA GLY A 207 3.23 -23.40 -0.20
C GLY A 207 4.17 -24.56 0.10
N GLY A 208 5.07 -24.39 1.07
CA GLY A 208 6.08 -25.35 1.47
C GLY A 208 7.45 -25.16 0.79
N VAL A 209 7.56 -24.27 -0.19
CA VAL A 209 8.85 -23.99 -0.87
C VAL A 209 9.74 -23.13 0.04
N PRO A 210 11.00 -23.56 0.32
CA PRO A 210 11.96 -22.77 1.06
C PRO A 210 12.46 -21.60 0.21
N ILE A 211 12.68 -20.45 0.86
CA ILE A 211 13.09 -19.20 0.22
C ILE A 211 14.16 -18.48 1.03
N PHE A 212 14.84 -17.54 0.39
CA PHE A 212 15.57 -16.48 1.09
C PHE A 212 14.58 -15.43 1.58
N LEU A 213 14.61 -15.09 2.87
CA LEU A 213 13.77 -14.08 3.47
C LEU A 213 14.57 -13.25 4.50
N GLY A 214 14.83 -11.98 4.18
CA GLY A 214 15.50 -11.06 5.12
C GLY A 214 16.89 -11.47 5.57
N GLY A 215 17.60 -12.34 4.83
CA GLY A 215 18.94 -12.84 5.20
C GLY A 215 18.94 -14.21 5.89
N THR A 216 17.79 -14.84 6.05
CA THR A 216 17.64 -16.21 6.56
C THR A 216 16.80 -17.07 5.63
N GLN A 217 16.75 -18.37 5.91
CA GLN A 217 15.81 -19.26 5.25
C GLN A 217 14.39 -19.02 5.79
N GLY A 218 13.49 -18.69 4.90
CA GLY A 218 12.05 -18.64 5.15
C GLY A 218 11.31 -19.69 4.33
N MET A 219 9.98 -19.55 4.33
CA MET A 219 9.09 -20.47 3.62
C MET A 219 7.90 -19.71 3.00
N ILE A 220 7.46 -20.15 1.85
CA ILE A 220 6.18 -19.75 1.29
C ILE A 220 5.07 -20.52 2.05
N VAL A 221 4.14 -19.77 2.64
CA VAL A 221 2.95 -20.34 3.30
C VAL A 221 1.89 -20.73 2.26
N GLY A 222 1.78 -19.93 1.21
CA GLY A 222 0.82 -20.11 0.12
C GLY A 222 0.64 -18.83 -0.67
N GLU A 223 -0.52 -18.69 -1.31
CA GLU A 223 -0.87 -17.44 -2.00
C GLU A 223 -0.94 -16.26 -1.01
N GLY A 224 -0.51 -15.09 -1.44
CA GLY A 224 -0.60 -13.87 -0.64
C GLY A 224 -1.99 -13.24 -0.65
N THR A 225 -2.21 -12.27 0.25
CA THR A 225 -3.45 -11.49 0.26
C THR A 225 -3.57 -10.66 -1.02
N GLN A 226 -4.80 -10.42 -1.50
CA GLN A 226 -5.10 -9.76 -2.79
C GLN A 226 -4.50 -10.48 -4.00
N HIS A 227 -4.17 -11.75 -3.87
CA HIS A 227 -3.67 -12.58 -4.96
C HIS A 227 -4.64 -12.61 -6.13
N SER A 228 -4.19 -12.16 -7.30
CA SER A 228 -5.03 -12.03 -8.50
C SER A 228 -4.19 -12.18 -9.77
N PRO A 229 -3.57 -13.34 -10.00
CA PRO A 229 -2.72 -13.57 -11.16
C PRO A 229 -3.47 -13.44 -12.50
N ALA A 230 -4.77 -13.76 -12.54
CA ALA A 230 -5.63 -13.49 -13.70
C ALA A 230 -5.63 -12.01 -14.14
N LYS A 231 -5.33 -11.08 -13.21
CA LYS A 231 -5.14 -9.64 -13.46
C LYS A 231 -3.67 -9.22 -13.46
N GLY A 232 -2.74 -10.17 -13.49
CA GLY A 232 -1.30 -9.92 -13.43
C GLY A 232 -0.76 -9.54 -12.04
N PHE A 233 -1.55 -9.74 -10.97
CA PHE A 233 -1.17 -9.40 -9.60
C PHE A 233 -1.04 -10.66 -8.73
N GLY A 234 -0.11 -11.56 -9.09
CA GLY A 234 0.26 -12.69 -8.24
C GLY A 234 1.04 -12.20 -7.01
N THR A 235 0.81 -12.83 -5.86
CA THR A 235 1.50 -12.51 -4.59
C THR A 235 1.72 -13.78 -3.76
N LEU A 236 2.74 -13.76 -2.91
CA LEU A 236 3.07 -14.85 -1.98
C LEU A 236 2.86 -14.40 -0.54
N MET A 237 2.37 -15.29 0.30
CA MET A 237 2.47 -15.19 1.75
C MET A 237 3.71 -15.94 2.20
N VAL A 238 4.59 -15.26 2.93
CA VAL A 238 5.87 -15.82 3.38
C VAL A 238 6.05 -15.64 4.89
N THR A 239 6.84 -16.52 5.51
CA THR A 239 7.17 -16.51 6.93
C THR A 239 8.61 -16.94 7.15
N GLY A 240 9.20 -16.50 8.27
CA GLY A 240 10.54 -16.88 8.68
C GLY A 240 10.87 -16.44 10.10
N ASP A 241 11.96 -16.95 10.65
CA ASP A 241 12.46 -16.58 11.98
C ASP A 241 13.13 -15.20 11.94
N LEU A 242 12.51 -14.20 12.57
CA LEU A 242 13.04 -12.84 12.64
C LEU A 242 14.40 -12.80 13.37
N LYS A 243 14.61 -13.72 14.33
CA LYS A 243 15.86 -13.82 15.12
C LYS A 243 17.09 -14.17 14.27
N GLN A 244 16.86 -14.75 13.09
CA GLN A 244 17.91 -15.13 12.15
C GLN A 244 18.07 -14.13 10.99
N MET A 245 17.24 -13.07 10.94
CA MET A 245 17.30 -12.08 9.87
C MET A 245 18.46 -11.11 10.04
N SER A 246 18.83 -10.46 8.95
CA SER A 246 19.95 -9.53 8.89
C SER A 246 19.49 -8.11 8.55
N PRO A 247 20.00 -7.08 9.26
CA PRO A 247 19.69 -5.69 8.93
C PRO A 247 20.20 -5.27 7.55
N ARG A 248 21.04 -6.09 6.91
CA ARG A 248 21.41 -5.92 5.50
C ARG A 248 20.22 -6.11 4.57
N PHE A 249 19.30 -7.02 4.90
CA PHE A 249 18.18 -7.43 4.05
C PHE A 249 16.81 -7.08 4.62
N LEU A 250 16.78 -6.32 5.73
CA LEU A 250 15.56 -5.82 6.35
C LEU A 250 15.80 -4.37 6.80
N ARG A 251 14.98 -3.42 6.32
CA ARG A 251 15.13 -1.99 6.60
C ARG A 251 13.76 -1.31 6.75
N ALA A 252 13.63 -0.49 7.75
CA ALA A 252 12.51 0.43 7.87
C ALA A 252 12.69 1.66 6.97
N ALA A 253 11.59 2.24 6.56
CA ALA A 253 11.54 3.52 5.89
C ALA A 253 10.25 4.26 6.19
N THR A 254 10.30 5.58 6.16
CA THR A 254 9.14 6.45 6.21
C THR A 254 8.88 7.01 4.82
N MET A 255 7.68 6.76 4.30
CA MET A 255 7.21 7.38 3.06
C MET A 255 6.55 8.71 3.43
N HIS A 256 7.12 9.82 2.92
CA HIS A 256 6.67 11.17 3.24
C HIS A 256 5.17 11.35 3.02
N GLY A 257 4.49 11.86 4.04
CA GLY A 257 3.04 12.12 4.01
C GLY A 257 2.13 10.89 3.90
N TYR A 258 2.71 9.66 3.94
CA TYR A 258 1.94 8.41 3.85
C TYR A 258 2.08 7.52 5.08
N GLY A 259 3.31 7.24 5.52
CA GLY A 259 3.54 6.41 6.71
C GLY A 259 4.77 5.52 6.63
N VAL A 260 4.84 4.59 7.56
CA VAL A 260 5.97 3.68 7.74
C VAL A 260 5.82 2.43 6.89
N THR A 261 6.92 1.89 6.38
CA THR A 261 6.97 0.64 5.63
C THR A 261 8.23 -0.14 5.95
N LEU A 262 8.21 -1.44 5.69
CA LEU A 262 9.37 -2.32 5.80
C LEU A 262 9.88 -2.70 4.41
N TYR A 263 11.17 -2.54 4.17
CA TYR A 263 11.87 -3.13 3.03
C TYR A 263 12.45 -4.47 3.44
N ILE A 264 12.15 -5.51 2.70
CA ILE A 264 12.66 -6.85 2.98
C ILE A 264 13.10 -7.56 1.70
N GLY A 265 14.22 -8.28 1.78
CA GLY A 265 14.75 -9.11 0.70
C GLY A 265 14.03 -10.45 0.65
N VAL A 266 13.51 -10.81 -0.53
CA VAL A 266 12.95 -12.13 -0.80
C VAL A 266 13.57 -12.69 -2.07
N GLY A 267 14.01 -13.94 -2.02
CA GLY A 267 14.53 -14.67 -3.17
C GLY A 267 13.97 -16.09 -3.20
N VAL A 268 13.55 -16.54 -4.36
CA VAL A 268 13.05 -17.89 -4.60
C VAL A 268 14.02 -18.63 -5.51
N PRO A 269 14.56 -19.80 -5.12
CA PRO A 269 15.34 -20.63 -5.98
C PRO A 269 14.40 -21.44 -6.89
N ILE A 270 14.55 -21.31 -8.20
CA ILE A 270 13.71 -21.95 -9.22
C ILE A 270 14.46 -23.12 -9.81
N PRO A 271 14.02 -24.39 -9.60
CA PRO A 271 14.61 -25.56 -10.27
C PRO A 271 14.30 -25.55 -11.75
N VAL A 272 15.31 -25.74 -12.59
CA VAL A 272 15.18 -25.83 -14.06
C VAL A 272 14.84 -27.24 -14.45
N LEU A 273 13.54 -27.58 -14.42
CA LEU A 273 13.05 -28.95 -14.62
C LEU A 273 12.87 -29.30 -16.11
N ASP A 274 12.43 -28.34 -16.92
CA ASP A 274 12.04 -28.53 -18.31
C ASP A 274 12.18 -27.25 -19.16
N LEU A 275 11.86 -27.33 -20.44
CA LEU A 275 11.93 -26.21 -21.38
C LEU A 275 10.97 -25.08 -21.06
N ASP A 276 9.81 -25.37 -20.43
CA ASP A 276 8.86 -24.31 -20.04
C ASP A 276 9.43 -23.46 -18.91
N ILE A 277 10.15 -24.05 -17.96
CA ILE A 277 10.86 -23.30 -16.91
C ILE A 277 12.03 -22.50 -17.53
N VAL A 278 12.79 -23.07 -18.48
CA VAL A 278 13.84 -22.34 -19.20
C VAL A 278 13.26 -21.08 -19.86
N ARG A 279 12.14 -21.21 -20.60
CA ARG A 279 11.47 -20.07 -21.25
C ARG A 279 10.96 -19.04 -20.25
N ALA A 280 10.36 -19.49 -19.15
CA ALA A 280 9.85 -18.60 -18.11
C ALA A 280 10.97 -17.80 -17.43
N THR A 281 12.11 -18.44 -17.15
CA THR A 281 13.28 -17.81 -16.50
C THR A 281 14.17 -17.02 -17.47
N ALA A 282 13.94 -17.10 -18.77
CA ALA A 282 14.60 -16.27 -19.79
C ALA A 282 13.86 -14.94 -20.06
N VAL A 283 12.89 -14.58 -19.22
CA VAL A 283 12.15 -13.30 -19.33
C VAL A 283 13.10 -12.10 -19.19
N ARG A 284 12.93 -11.09 -20.05
CA ARG A 284 13.72 -9.84 -20.02
C ARG A 284 12.86 -8.68 -19.52
N ASP A 285 13.48 -7.58 -19.13
CA ASP A 285 12.76 -6.39 -18.72
C ASP A 285 11.81 -5.84 -19.80
N GLU A 286 12.16 -6.01 -21.09
CA GLU A 286 11.33 -5.64 -22.24
C GLU A 286 10.05 -6.49 -22.34
N ASP A 287 10.05 -7.70 -21.82
CA ASP A 287 8.93 -8.65 -21.89
C ASP A 287 7.94 -8.48 -20.74
N ILE A 288 8.32 -7.75 -19.66
CA ILE A 288 7.50 -7.53 -18.46
C ILE A 288 6.70 -6.24 -18.60
N LEU A 289 5.45 -6.38 -19.05
CA LEU A 289 4.54 -5.24 -19.27
C LEU A 289 3.79 -4.87 -18.00
N VAL A 290 3.70 -3.58 -17.69
CA VAL A 290 2.94 -3.01 -16.58
C VAL A 290 2.14 -1.79 -17.04
N SER A 291 1.01 -1.52 -16.36
CA SER A 291 0.19 -0.34 -16.65
C SER A 291 0.62 0.83 -15.79
N VAL A 292 0.70 2.02 -16.37
CA VAL A 292 0.79 3.29 -15.64
C VAL A 292 -0.61 3.70 -15.24
N ILE A 293 -0.90 3.66 -13.94
CA ILE A 293 -2.23 3.86 -13.35
C ILE A 293 -2.34 5.28 -12.78
N ASP A 294 -3.45 5.95 -13.05
CA ASP A 294 -3.73 7.28 -12.51
C ASP A 294 -4.29 7.20 -11.09
N TYR A 295 -3.46 7.53 -10.11
CA TYR A 295 -3.85 7.62 -8.68
C TYR A 295 -4.62 8.90 -8.35
N GLY A 296 -4.69 9.85 -9.28
CA GLY A 296 -5.54 11.03 -9.16
C GLY A 296 -7.03 10.72 -9.20
N VAL A 297 -7.41 9.57 -9.78
CA VAL A 297 -8.79 9.09 -9.80
C VAL A 297 -9.07 8.24 -8.56
N PRO A 298 -10.02 8.63 -7.69
CA PRO A 298 -10.27 7.94 -6.42
C PRO A 298 -11.02 6.60 -6.58
N SER A 299 -11.42 6.23 -7.77
CA SER A 299 -12.08 4.94 -8.06
C SER A 299 -11.16 3.76 -7.72
N ARG A 300 -11.75 2.62 -7.32
CA ARG A 300 -11.02 1.38 -7.14
C ARG A 300 -10.38 0.89 -8.45
N ASP A 301 -11.13 0.98 -9.53
CA ASP A 301 -10.69 0.65 -10.88
C ASP A 301 -10.16 1.94 -11.56
N ARG A 302 -8.95 2.32 -11.18
CA ARG A 302 -8.27 3.50 -11.71
C ARG A 302 -7.91 3.31 -13.18
N PRO A 303 -8.00 4.35 -14.02
CA PRO A 303 -7.65 4.25 -15.43
C PRO A 303 -6.15 3.96 -15.61
N ALA A 304 -5.85 3.05 -16.55
CA ALA A 304 -4.52 2.86 -17.09
C ALA A 304 -4.30 3.86 -18.23
N LEU A 305 -3.31 4.74 -18.09
CA LEU A 305 -3.01 5.76 -19.10
C LEU A 305 -2.14 5.22 -20.23
N ARG A 306 -1.20 4.32 -19.89
CA ARG A 306 -0.29 3.68 -20.84
C ARG A 306 0.17 2.31 -20.30
N THR A 307 0.47 1.38 -21.18
CA THR A 307 1.25 0.16 -20.87
C THR A 307 2.69 0.39 -21.26
N VAL A 308 3.61 0.11 -20.36
CA VAL A 308 5.06 0.24 -20.50
C VAL A 308 5.73 -1.07 -20.09
N ASN A 309 7.02 -1.25 -20.41
CA ASN A 309 7.80 -2.38 -19.92
C ASN A 309 8.83 -1.93 -18.86
N TYR A 310 9.47 -2.90 -18.20
CA TYR A 310 10.47 -2.59 -17.17
C TYR A 310 11.75 -1.95 -17.74
N ALA A 311 12.13 -2.21 -18.98
CA ALA A 311 13.26 -1.52 -19.60
C ALA A 311 12.98 -0.02 -19.77
N GLU A 312 11.76 0.35 -20.23
CA GLU A 312 11.32 1.75 -20.27
C GLU A 312 11.35 2.38 -18.87
N LEU A 313 10.75 1.72 -17.86
CA LEU A 313 10.73 2.24 -16.49
C LEU A 313 12.13 2.44 -15.91
N ARG A 314 13.05 1.54 -16.17
CA ARG A 314 14.44 1.58 -15.68
C ARG A 314 15.32 2.56 -16.45
N SER A 315 14.93 2.99 -17.65
CA SER A 315 15.66 4.01 -18.41
C SER A 315 15.71 5.37 -17.70
N GLY A 316 14.84 5.59 -16.71
CA GLY A 316 14.73 6.83 -15.95
C GLY A 316 13.66 7.78 -16.48
N GLN A 317 13.02 7.46 -17.61
CA GLN A 317 11.92 8.25 -18.16
C GLN A 317 11.02 7.40 -19.06
N VAL A 318 9.75 7.81 -19.16
CA VAL A 318 8.75 7.23 -20.07
C VAL A 318 7.99 8.37 -20.74
N GLU A 319 7.53 8.14 -21.96
CA GLU A 319 6.60 9.07 -22.60
C GLU A 319 5.19 8.87 -22.01
N LEU A 320 4.53 9.94 -21.61
CA LEU A 320 3.15 9.94 -21.12
C LEU A 320 2.44 11.19 -21.63
N ASN A 321 1.33 11.02 -22.33
CA ASN A 321 0.55 12.11 -22.94
C ASN A 321 1.38 13.03 -23.88
N GLY A 322 2.38 12.46 -24.59
CA GLY A 322 3.25 13.20 -25.51
C GLY A 322 4.46 13.89 -24.83
N GLU A 323 4.62 13.75 -23.53
CA GLU A 323 5.74 14.33 -22.78
C GLU A 323 6.66 13.25 -22.19
N GLN A 324 7.95 13.55 -22.06
CA GLN A 324 8.91 12.70 -21.38
C GLN A 324 8.84 12.94 -19.87
N VAL A 325 8.38 11.92 -19.13
CA VAL A 325 8.14 11.98 -17.69
C VAL A 325 9.18 11.14 -16.96
N LYS A 326 9.76 11.69 -15.88
CA LYS A 326 10.75 10.96 -15.06
C LYS A 326 10.13 9.77 -14.35
N THR A 327 10.85 8.63 -14.35
CA THR A 327 10.50 7.45 -13.57
C THR A 327 11.36 7.33 -12.32
N SER A 328 10.78 6.75 -11.26
CA SER A 328 11.51 6.45 -10.02
C SER A 328 11.07 5.11 -9.46
N SER A 329 12.05 4.28 -9.06
CA SER A 329 11.78 2.98 -8.45
C SER A 329 11.64 3.10 -6.94
N LEU A 330 10.60 2.46 -6.38
CA LEU A 330 10.46 2.22 -4.94
C LEU A 330 11.22 0.97 -4.49
N SER A 331 11.59 0.09 -5.41
CA SER A 331 12.38 -1.12 -5.14
C SER A 331 13.84 -0.89 -5.50
N SER A 332 14.75 -1.52 -4.77
CA SER A 332 16.17 -1.44 -5.08
C SER A 332 16.60 -2.64 -5.92
N TYR A 333 16.80 -2.44 -7.22
CA TYR A 333 17.32 -3.48 -8.12
C TYR A 333 18.70 -4.00 -7.67
N ARG A 334 19.59 -3.10 -7.24
CA ARG A 334 20.91 -3.48 -6.70
C ARG A 334 20.77 -4.43 -5.51
N ARG A 335 19.88 -4.12 -4.55
CA ARG A 335 19.63 -5.00 -3.40
C ARG A 335 18.94 -6.29 -3.80
N ALA A 336 18.04 -6.26 -4.79
CA ALA A 336 17.43 -7.46 -5.34
C ALA A 336 18.48 -8.39 -5.96
N LYS A 337 19.47 -7.83 -6.69
CA LYS A 337 20.61 -8.60 -7.21
C LYS A 337 21.46 -9.17 -6.08
N GLU A 338 21.74 -8.40 -5.01
CA GLU A 338 22.44 -8.90 -3.83
C GLU A 338 21.70 -10.09 -3.19
N VAL A 339 20.35 -10.06 -3.12
CA VAL A 339 19.54 -11.20 -2.66
C VAL A 339 19.70 -12.42 -3.55
N ALA A 340 19.60 -12.25 -4.88
CA ALA A 340 19.75 -13.35 -5.83
C ALA A 340 21.13 -13.99 -5.77
N VAL A 341 22.20 -13.18 -5.63
CA VAL A 341 23.58 -13.65 -5.52
C VAL A 341 23.83 -14.34 -4.15
N GLU A 342 23.30 -13.82 -3.06
CA GLU A 342 23.42 -14.47 -1.75
C GLU A 342 22.71 -15.83 -1.74
N LEU A 343 21.49 -15.89 -2.31
CA LEU A 343 20.75 -17.15 -2.46
C LEU A 343 21.49 -18.14 -3.37
N LYS A 344 22.12 -17.67 -4.47
CA LYS A 344 22.97 -18.49 -5.32
C LYS A 344 24.08 -19.15 -4.49
N GLY A 345 24.81 -18.37 -3.69
CA GLY A 345 25.86 -18.91 -2.82
C GLY A 345 25.34 -19.94 -1.79
N TRP A 346 24.11 -19.77 -1.28
CA TRP A 346 23.51 -20.75 -0.36
C TRP A 346 23.21 -22.08 -1.06
N VAL A 347 22.68 -22.03 -2.29
CA VAL A 347 22.39 -23.23 -3.06
C VAL A 347 23.70 -23.93 -3.47
N GLU A 348 24.68 -23.20 -4.00
CA GLU A 348 25.99 -23.74 -4.37
C GLU A 348 26.73 -24.38 -3.19
N ALA A 349 26.60 -23.81 -1.98
CA ALA A 349 27.20 -24.34 -0.76
C ALA A 349 26.38 -25.49 -0.11
N GLY A 350 25.26 -25.91 -0.72
CA GLY A 350 24.38 -26.94 -0.14
C GLY A 350 23.65 -26.51 1.13
N LYS A 351 23.66 -25.23 1.48
CA LYS A 351 22.95 -24.68 2.65
C LYS A 351 21.42 -24.66 2.44
N MET A 352 20.98 -24.65 1.20
CA MET A 352 19.57 -24.69 0.83
C MET A 352 19.35 -25.77 -0.22
N THR A 353 18.45 -26.71 0.05
CA THR A 353 17.92 -27.67 -0.91
C THR A 353 16.56 -27.21 -1.42
N LEU A 354 16.18 -27.66 -2.60
CA LEU A 354 14.94 -27.26 -3.24
C LEU A 354 13.79 -28.21 -2.91
N ALA A 355 12.59 -27.68 -2.91
CA ALA A 355 11.36 -28.47 -2.77
C ALA A 355 10.31 -27.99 -3.77
N LEU A 356 9.48 -28.90 -4.24
CA LEU A 356 8.29 -28.56 -5.00
C LEU A 356 7.15 -28.15 -4.07
N PRO A 357 6.18 -27.36 -4.53
CA PRO A 357 5.04 -26.95 -3.73
C PRO A 357 4.25 -28.15 -3.21
N THR A 358 4.05 -28.23 -1.91
CA THR A 358 3.08 -29.15 -1.27
C THR A 358 1.66 -28.61 -1.33
N ARG A 359 1.53 -27.29 -1.52
CA ARG A 359 0.29 -26.56 -1.76
C ARG A 359 0.43 -25.72 -3.03
N PRO A 360 -0.11 -26.18 -4.19
CA PRO A 360 -0.13 -25.39 -5.41
C PRO A 360 -0.90 -24.09 -5.26
N ILE A 361 -0.49 -23.08 -6.01
CA ILE A 361 -1.19 -21.79 -6.11
C ILE A 361 -1.95 -21.76 -7.44
N ASP A 362 -3.22 -21.33 -7.40
CA ASP A 362 -4.05 -21.22 -8.60
C ASP A 362 -3.64 -20.03 -9.47
N PRO A 363 -3.10 -20.24 -10.69
CA PRO A 363 -2.69 -19.17 -11.58
C PRO A 363 -3.85 -18.38 -12.21
N LEU A 364 -5.09 -18.86 -12.08
CA LEU A 364 -6.29 -18.23 -12.64
C LEU A 364 -7.12 -17.50 -11.58
N LYS A 365 -6.69 -17.52 -10.33
CA LYS A 365 -7.42 -16.86 -9.24
C LYS A 365 -7.53 -15.36 -9.45
N ALA A 366 -8.69 -14.80 -9.08
CA ALA A 366 -8.92 -13.36 -9.02
C ALA A 366 -9.38 -12.96 -7.61
N ALA A 367 -8.78 -11.91 -7.06
CA ALA A 367 -9.22 -11.34 -5.79
C ALA A 367 -10.63 -10.77 -5.92
N ARG A 368 -11.46 -11.02 -4.90
CA ARG A 368 -12.82 -10.51 -4.81
C ARG A 368 -12.81 -9.14 -4.13
N PRO A 369 -13.56 -8.16 -4.64
CA PRO A 369 -13.78 -6.91 -3.93
C PRO A 369 -14.59 -7.17 -2.65
N MET A 370 -14.49 -6.24 -1.69
CA MET A 370 -15.37 -6.23 -0.53
C MET A 370 -16.83 -6.13 -1.02
N ARG A 371 -17.67 -7.02 -0.53
CA ARG A 371 -19.11 -6.94 -0.79
C ARG A 371 -19.71 -5.91 0.16
N GLU A 372 -20.19 -4.81 -0.38
CA GLU A 372 -20.96 -3.85 0.39
C GLU A 372 -22.36 -4.44 0.64
N THR A 373 -22.71 -4.69 1.89
CA THR A 373 -24.00 -5.24 2.32
C THR A 373 -25.03 -4.16 2.68
N GLY A 374 -24.60 -2.90 2.70
CA GLY A 374 -25.45 -1.71 2.85
C GLY A 374 -25.02 -0.65 1.84
N ARG A 375 -25.95 0.21 1.42
CA ARG A 375 -25.55 1.41 0.67
C ARG A 375 -24.67 2.26 1.58
N SER A 376 -23.43 2.50 1.17
CA SER A 376 -22.68 3.62 1.74
C SER A 376 -23.54 4.86 1.57
N PRO A 377 -23.75 5.66 2.63
CA PRO A 377 -24.59 6.84 2.53
C PRO A 377 -24.11 7.72 1.38
N ARG A 378 -25.05 8.13 0.53
CA ARG A 378 -24.81 9.06 -0.56
C ARG A 378 -25.18 10.47 -0.12
N VAL A 379 -24.68 11.45 -0.82
CA VAL A 379 -24.99 12.86 -0.56
C VAL A 379 -26.50 13.11 -0.48
N GLN A 380 -27.28 12.51 -1.39
CA GLN A 380 -28.76 12.62 -1.40
C GLN A 380 -29.46 12.08 -0.14
N ASP A 381 -28.80 11.22 0.64
CA ASP A 381 -29.36 10.59 1.84
C ASP A 381 -29.27 11.51 3.06
N ILE A 382 -28.37 12.54 3.00
CA ILE A 382 -28.08 13.44 4.11
C ILE A 382 -28.11 14.93 3.76
N MET A 383 -28.16 15.30 2.47
CA MET A 383 -28.20 16.69 2.04
C MET A 383 -29.49 17.38 2.49
N ASP A 384 -29.43 18.66 2.81
CA ASP A 384 -30.61 19.50 2.93
C ASP A 384 -31.13 19.87 1.53
N ARG A 385 -32.39 19.57 1.27
CA ARG A 385 -33.06 19.92 0.01
C ARG A 385 -33.67 21.32 0.00
N ASN A 386 -33.79 21.95 1.18
CA ASN A 386 -34.32 23.30 1.34
C ASN A 386 -33.22 24.34 1.16
N VAL A 387 -32.70 24.46 -0.07
CA VAL A 387 -31.61 25.38 -0.36
C VAL A 387 -32.11 26.81 -0.45
N VAL A 388 -31.54 27.69 0.35
CA VAL A 388 -31.78 29.11 0.25
C VAL A 388 -30.91 29.67 -0.88
N SER A 389 -31.53 30.16 -1.93
CA SER A 389 -30.85 30.73 -3.09
C SER A 389 -31.11 32.20 -3.29
N ILE A 390 -30.25 32.86 -4.06
CA ILE A 390 -30.30 34.30 -4.35
C ILE A 390 -29.76 34.55 -5.77
N ALA A 391 -30.24 35.57 -6.45
CA ALA A 391 -29.69 36.01 -7.74
C ALA A 391 -28.48 36.93 -7.53
N GLU A 392 -27.55 36.97 -8.51
CA GLU A 392 -26.32 37.75 -8.38
C GLU A 392 -26.51 39.26 -8.40
N ASP A 393 -27.61 39.72 -9.00
CA ASP A 393 -27.99 41.15 -9.07
C ASP A 393 -28.76 41.66 -7.85
N GLU A 394 -29.13 40.79 -6.92
CA GLU A 394 -29.80 41.22 -5.67
C GLU A 394 -28.85 42.00 -4.75
N VAL A 395 -29.40 42.92 -3.96
CA VAL A 395 -28.60 43.77 -3.03
C VAL A 395 -28.08 42.96 -1.84
N ILE A 396 -26.94 43.32 -1.29
CA ILE A 396 -26.30 42.62 -0.16
C ILE A 396 -27.23 42.55 1.06
N LYS A 397 -28.07 43.56 1.29
CA LYS A 397 -29.06 43.54 2.36
C LYS A 397 -30.11 42.42 2.21
N ALA A 398 -30.46 42.06 0.99
CA ALA A 398 -31.35 40.92 0.72
C ALA A 398 -30.70 39.61 1.05
N ALA A 399 -29.38 39.44 0.76
CA ALA A 399 -28.60 38.28 1.17
C ALA A 399 -28.58 38.15 2.70
N ALA A 400 -28.30 39.22 3.45
CA ALA A 400 -28.32 39.20 4.87
C ALA A 400 -29.69 38.76 5.43
N ALA A 401 -30.80 39.30 4.88
CA ALA A 401 -32.15 38.94 5.28
C ALA A 401 -32.49 37.47 5.00
N LYS A 402 -32.05 36.94 3.85
CA LYS A 402 -32.23 35.51 3.48
C LYS A 402 -31.43 34.57 4.38
N LEU A 403 -30.18 34.92 4.74
CA LEU A 403 -29.36 34.14 5.68
C LEU A 403 -30.01 34.04 7.04
N LEU A 404 -30.47 35.17 7.58
CA LEU A 404 -31.16 35.24 8.88
C LEU A 404 -32.48 34.48 8.87
N LYS A 405 -33.33 34.68 7.86
CA LYS A 405 -34.64 34.03 7.74
C LYS A 405 -34.50 32.51 7.53
N GLY A 406 -33.46 32.08 6.79
CA GLY A 406 -33.22 30.68 6.49
C GLY A 406 -32.41 29.94 7.57
N GLU A 407 -32.00 30.65 8.65
CA GLU A 407 -31.13 30.12 9.71
C GLU A 407 -29.91 29.35 9.13
N THR A 408 -29.35 29.88 8.04
CA THR A 408 -28.23 29.26 7.31
C THR A 408 -27.02 30.19 7.23
N ASN A 409 -25.86 29.60 7.14
CA ASN A 409 -24.59 30.33 6.95
C ASN A 409 -24.19 30.45 5.47
N HIS A 410 -24.96 29.84 4.55
CA HIS A 410 -24.61 29.76 3.14
C HIS A 410 -25.82 30.04 2.25
N LEU A 411 -25.62 30.86 1.23
CA LEU A 411 -26.57 31.05 0.13
C LEU A 411 -25.96 30.57 -1.16
N VAL A 412 -26.73 29.83 -1.94
CA VAL A 412 -26.33 29.48 -3.31
C VAL A 412 -26.75 30.59 -4.25
N VAL A 413 -25.81 31.16 -4.98
CA VAL A 413 -26.12 32.15 -6.01
C VAL A 413 -26.41 31.42 -7.30
N VAL A 414 -27.58 31.68 -7.87
CA VAL A 414 -28.09 31.01 -9.08
C VAL A 414 -28.41 31.99 -10.20
N ASP A 415 -28.29 31.51 -11.44
CA ASP A 415 -28.74 32.20 -12.61
C ASP A 415 -30.27 31.99 -12.84
N LYS A 416 -30.80 32.53 -13.97
CA LYS A 416 -32.22 32.43 -14.34
C LYS A 416 -32.68 30.99 -14.61
N GLU A 417 -31.77 30.11 -14.94
CA GLU A 417 -32.00 28.69 -15.18
C GLU A 417 -31.73 27.82 -13.92
N ALA A 418 -31.59 28.45 -12.73
CA ALA A 418 -31.31 27.83 -11.46
C ALA A 418 -29.93 27.09 -11.39
N ARG A 419 -29.00 27.43 -12.28
CA ARG A 419 -27.64 26.89 -12.24
C ARG A 419 -26.80 27.66 -11.23
N VAL A 420 -25.93 26.94 -10.53
CA VAL A 420 -25.03 27.52 -9.52
C VAL A 420 -23.94 28.38 -10.19
N VAL A 421 -23.91 29.66 -9.87
CA VAL A 421 -22.91 30.62 -10.36
C VAL A 421 -22.02 31.20 -9.26
N GLY A 422 -22.39 30.98 -7.98
CA GLY A 422 -21.62 31.45 -6.85
C GLY A 422 -22.13 30.92 -5.53
N VAL A 423 -21.38 31.20 -4.46
CA VAL A 423 -21.80 31.00 -3.05
C VAL A 423 -21.48 32.26 -2.26
N VAL A 424 -22.38 32.65 -1.36
CA VAL A 424 -22.20 33.75 -0.40
C VAL A 424 -22.39 33.21 1.00
N THR A 425 -21.50 33.57 1.91
CA THR A 425 -21.54 33.16 3.31
C THR A 425 -21.88 34.33 4.23
N THR A 426 -22.24 34.05 5.49
CA THR A 426 -22.37 35.07 6.52
C THR A 426 -21.07 35.89 6.68
N TYR A 427 -19.91 35.29 6.48
CA TYR A 427 -18.62 35.96 6.49
C TYR A 427 -18.50 37.01 5.39
N ASP A 428 -18.87 36.68 4.15
CA ASP A 428 -18.80 37.59 3.01
C ASP A 428 -19.70 38.82 3.20
N VAL A 429 -20.92 38.57 3.67
CA VAL A 429 -21.88 39.64 4.03
C VAL A 429 -21.35 40.53 5.16
N SER A 430 -20.82 39.91 6.22
CA SER A 430 -20.22 40.64 7.34
C SER A 430 -19.05 41.51 6.91
N LYS A 431 -18.17 40.96 6.09
CA LYS A 431 -17.02 41.66 5.52
C LYS A 431 -17.46 42.86 4.68
N ALA A 432 -18.48 42.70 3.85
CA ALA A 432 -19.01 43.80 3.02
C ALA A 432 -19.68 44.93 3.87
N ILE A 433 -20.27 44.58 4.99
CA ILE A 433 -20.85 45.58 5.93
C ILE A 433 -19.74 46.34 6.67
N VAL A 434 -18.71 45.65 7.16
CA VAL A 434 -17.60 46.26 7.93
C VAL A 434 -16.70 47.10 7.04
N HIS A 435 -16.51 46.68 5.81
CA HIS A 435 -15.69 47.39 4.81
C HIS A 435 -16.56 47.80 3.60
N PRO A 436 -17.42 48.81 3.72
CA PRO A 436 -18.29 49.25 2.66
C PRO A 436 -17.47 49.88 1.53
N GLY A 437 -17.04 49.03 0.57
CA GLY A 437 -16.36 49.46 -0.64
C GLY A 437 -17.36 49.81 -1.75
N LYS A 438 -17.01 49.47 -3.00
CA LYS A 438 -17.89 49.63 -4.18
C LYS A 438 -18.93 48.51 -4.32
N ALA A 439 -18.89 47.48 -3.45
CA ALA A 439 -19.77 46.33 -3.50
C ALA A 439 -21.22 46.74 -3.16
N LYS A 440 -22.15 46.48 -4.08
CA LYS A 440 -23.58 46.83 -3.96
C LYS A 440 -24.49 45.61 -4.05
N VAL A 441 -24.10 44.64 -4.87
CA VAL A 441 -24.89 43.45 -5.17
C VAL A 441 -24.16 42.19 -4.75
N VAL A 442 -24.89 41.08 -4.69
CA VAL A 442 -24.40 39.74 -4.33
C VAL A 442 -23.23 39.33 -5.22
N GLY A 443 -23.31 39.60 -6.52
CA GLY A 443 -22.25 39.30 -7.48
C GLY A 443 -20.89 39.95 -7.19
N ASP A 444 -20.88 41.06 -6.40
CA ASP A 444 -19.65 41.76 -6.02
C ASP A 444 -18.90 41.07 -4.88
N ILE A 445 -19.60 40.21 -4.08
CA ILE A 445 -19.06 39.59 -2.87
C ILE A 445 -19.01 38.06 -2.92
N MET A 446 -19.69 37.43 -3.91
CA MET A 446 -19.77 35.98 -3.98
C MET A 446 -18.46 35.31 -4.40
N THR A 447 -18.23 34.10 -3.94
CA THR A 447 -17.21 33.22 -4.44
C THR A 447 -17.70 32.56 -5.74
N ARG A 448 -17.04 32.86 -6.89
CA ARG A 448 -17.45 32.35 -8.22
C ARG A 448 -16.92 30.95 -8.52
N LYS A 449 -15.74 30.58 -8.02
CA LYS A 449 -15.18 29.23 -8.17
C LYS A 449 -15.81 28.31 -7.12
N VAL A 450 -17.02 27.79 -7.44
CA VAL A 450 -17.78 26.94 -6.53
C VAL A 450 -17.36 25.49 -6.67
N ILE A 451 -17.01 24.85 -5.56
CA ILE A 451 -16.83 23.40 -5.49
C ILE A 451 -18.20 22.76 -5.23
N THR A 452 -18.59 21.84 -6.07
CA THR A 452 -19.91 21.18 -6.01
C THR A 452 -19.77 19.66 -5.82
N THR A 453 -20.89 19.03 -5.51
CA THR A 453 -21.04 17.57 -5.43
C THR A 453 -22.32 17.14 -6.16
N THR A 454 -22.52 15.84 -6.35
CA THR A 454 -23.73 15.30 -6.98
C THR A 454 -24.54 14.46 -5.98
N PRO A 455 -25.86 14.26 -6.19
CA PRO A 455 -26.70 13.50 -5.26
C PRO A 455 -26.25 12.06 -5.03
N ASP A 456 -25.66 11.43 -6.04
CA ASP A 456 -25.21 10.04 -6.03
C ASP A 456 -23.75 9.85 -5.59
N GLU A 457 -23.02 10.92 -5.35
CA GLU A 457 -21.64 10.83 -4.81
C GLU A 457 -21.64 10.25 -3.39
N ALA A 458 -20.62 9.45 -3.08
CA ALA A 458 -20.45 8.90 -1.73
C ALA A 458 -20.11 10.03 -0.72
N VAL A 459 -20.67 9.93 0.48
CA VAL A 459 -20.54 10.97 1.52
C VAL A 459 -19.09 11.18 1.95
N ASP A 460 -18.27 10.13 1.99
CA ASP A 460 -16.84 10.21 2.32
C ASP A 460 -16.05 11.01 1.28
N ILE A 461 -16.39 10.91 -0.02
CA ILE A 461 -15.80 11.73 -1.08
C ILE A 461 -16.19 13.20 -0.91
N ALA A 462 -17.46 13.46 -0.62
CA ALA A 462 -17.93 14.83 -0.35
C ALA A 462 -17.26 15.43 0.90
N ALA A 463 -17.06 14.62 1.97
CA ALA A 463 -16.32 15.01 3.16
C ALA A 463 -14.86 15.40 2.85
N GLN A 464 -14.17 14.60 2.02
CA GLN A 464 -12.82 14.93 1.57
C GLN A 464 -12.77 16.23 0.76
N LYS A 465 -13.82 16.55 -0.03
CA LYS A 465 -13.89 17.85 -0.72
C LYS A 465 -13.98 19.02 0.26
N LEU A 466 -14.84 18.90 1.31
CA LEU A 466 -14.94 19.94 2.34
C LEU A 466 -13.60 20.21 3.02
N GLU A 467 -12.91 19.15 3.43
CA GLU A 467 -11.59 19.23 4.06
C GLU A 467 -10.54 19.79 3.09
N ARG A 468 -10.45 19.23 1.90
CA ARG A 468 -9.44 19.57 0.89
C ARG A 468 -9.48 21.04 0.49
N TYR A 469 -10.68 21.57 0.29
CA TYR A 469 -10.86 22.96 -0.13
C TYR A 469 -11.07 23.93 1.05
N ASN A 470 -10.99 23.41 2.28
CA ASN A 470 -11.22 24.17 3.52
C ASN A 470 -12.52 24.98 3.46
N ILE A 471 -13.61 24.31 3.07
CA ILE A 471 -14.96 24.87 2.94
C ILE A 471 -15.94 24.12 3.85
N SER A 472 -16.99 24.81 4.29
CA SER A 472 -17.97 24.26 5.25
C SER A 472 -19.27 23.76 4.60
N ALA A 473 -19.42 23.98 3.29
CA ALA A 473 -20.61 23.54 2.53
C ALA A 473 -20.30 23.27 1.07
N LEU A 474 -21.04 22.33 0.47
CA LEU A 474 -21.01 21.97 -0.94
C LEU A 474 -22.44 22.09 -1.53
N PRO A 475 -22.68 22.96 -2.51
CA PRO A 475 -23.89 22.86 -3.32
C PRO A 475 -23.96 21.53 -4.02
N VAL A 476 -25.10 20.86 -3.93
CA VAL A 476 -25.38 19.62 -4.62
C VAL A 476 -26.10 19.94 -5.93
N VAL A 477 -25.55 19.48 -7.05
CA VAL A 477 -26.05 19.86 -8.39
C VAL A 477 -26.38 18.64 -9.24
N ASP A 478 -27.28 18.81 -10.19
CA ASP A 478 -27.57 17.83 -11.24
C ASP A 478 -26.57 17.95 -12.41
N ALA A 479 -26.72 17.08 -13.42
CA ALA A 479 -25.88 17.09 -14.62
C ALA A 479 -25.95 18.40 -15.43
N ALA A 480 -27.03 19.19 -15.27
CA ALA A 480 -27.18 20.52 -15.86
C ALA A 480 -26.68 21.66 -14.94
N HIS A 481 -25.95 21.31 -13.85
CA HIS A 481 -25.42 22.23 -12.86
C HIS A 481 -26.48 23.01 -12.06
N ARG A 482 -27.72 22.51 -12.03
CA ARG A 482 -28.82 23.11 -11.27
C ARG A 482 -28.82 22.60 -9.83
N VAL A 483 -29.09 23.50 -8.89
CA VAL A 483 -29.06 23.18 -7.47
C VAL A 483 -30.15 22.16 -7.09
N GLN A 484 -29.76 21.10 -6.40
CA GLN A 484 -30.63 20.03 -5.90
C GLN A 484 -30.64 19.97 -4.35
N GLY A 485 -29.62 20.53 -3.70
CA GLY A 485 -29.45 20.48 -2.26
C GLY A 485 -28.20 21.22 -1.80
N MET A 486 -27.97 21.17 -0.50
CA MET A 486 -26.74 21.63 0.14
C MET A 486 -26.25 20.53 1.11
N LEU A 487 -24.97 20.22 1.07
CA LEU A 487 -24.31 19.39 2.07
C LEU A 487 -23.36 20.25 2.90
N THR A 488 -23.49 20.19 4.21
CA THR A 488 -22.64 20.94 5.14
C THR A 488 -21.82 20.01 6.05
N ALA A 489 -20.76 20.57 6.66
CA ALA A 489 -19.99 19.87 7.70
C ALA A 489 -20.86 19.44 8.90
N ILE A 490 -21.95 20.18 9.18
CA ILE A 490 -22.91 19.83 10.25
C ILE A 490 -23.68 18.57 9.90
N ASP A 491 -24.06 18.38 8.62
CA ASP A 491 -24.79 17.19 8.18
C ASP A 491 -23.92 15.94 8.29
N LEU A 492 -22.64 16.06 7.99
CA LEU A 492 -21.64 15.02 8.27
C LEU A 492 -21.53 14.72 9.75
N GLY A 493 -21.47 15.77 10.60
CA GLY A 493 -21.45 15.63 12.05
C GLY A 493 -22.66 14.87 12.60
N LYS A 494 -23.86 15.12 12.08
CA LYS A 494 -25.08 14.39 12.45
C LYS A 494 -25.02 12.92 12.05
N LEU A 495 -24.52 12.62 10.86
CA LEU A 495 -24.37 11.24 10.37
C LEU A 495 -23.42 10.42 11.28
N PHE A 496 -22.27 10.98 11.65
CA PHE A 496 -21.29 10.29 12.48
C PHE A 496 -21.69 10.29 13.98
N GLY A 497 -22.28 11.38 14.49
CA GLY A 497 -22.74 11.50 15.88
C GLY A 497 -23.88 10.53 16.23
N GLY A 498 -24.75 10.18 15.28
CA GLY A 498 -25.84 9.23 15.47
C GLY A 498 -25.40 7.76 15.61
N ARG A 499 -24.19 7.39 15.14
CA ARG A 499 -23.64 6.02 15.25
C ARG A 499 -23.01 5.70 16.62
N TRP A 500 -22.72 6.71 17.44
CA TRP A 500 -22.16 6.53 18.78
C TRP A 500 -23.21 6.36 19.88
N ARG A 501 -24.49 6.38 19.52
CA ARG A 501 -25.64 6.23 20.45
C ARG A 501 -26.41 4.91 20.29
N ARG A 502 -25.79 3.88 19.68
CA ARG A 502 -26.38 2.53 19.63
C ARG A 502 -25.46 1.50 20.25
#